data_74b2d32068e9ce548f7906699818cf0a
#
_entry.id   74b2d32068e9ce548f7906699818cf0a
#
_cell.length_a   1.000
_cell.length_b   1.000
_cell.length_c   1.000
_cell.angle_alpha   90.00
_cell.angle_beta   90.00
_cell.angle_gamma   90.00
#
_symmetry.space_group_name_H-M   'P 1'
#
loop_
_entity.id
_entity.type
_entity.pdbx_description
1 polymer ?
#
loop_
_entity_poly.entity_id
_entity_poly.type
_entity_poly.pdbx_seq_one_letter_code
_entity_poly.pdbx_strand_id
1 'polypeptide(L)'
;QITLLFADRLVRAISLKNVICLGIPSICFTQFAAVAVNQIAFFAFFLIICGAFVAVVEVAINLEADRVEHALGSRIMNRSHAFWSIGFFSAAVVGALFSQFKVMLEIHFLLVCGIAFLISKIIFEDYIVASPRHTNVTMIKKFSLPTGPIFVMVLFTMSAMLVEGASIDWSVIFMREIHSASPFISGFSLAMAAFSQALVRFFGDNLLNKFGPILISVASLFFMFLGIFLVVLSNSITLAIL
;
A
#
# COMPACT_ATOMS: atom_id res chain seq x y z
N GLN A 1 -5.63 -5.88 10.64
CA GLN A 1 -5.34 -7.34 10.44
C GLN A 1 -6.55 -8.22 10.80
N ILE A 2 -7.18 -8.06 11.97
CA ILE A 2 -8.38 -8.84 12.35
C ILE A 2 -9.51 -8.68 11.32
N THR A 3 -9.71 -7.47 10.80
CA THR A 3 -10.74 -7.16 9.80
C THR A 3 -10.56 -7.95 8.50
N LEU A 4 -9.32 -8.29 8.10
CA LEU A 4 -9.04 -9.09 6.91
C LEU A 4 -9.71 -10.48 6.97
N LEU A 5 -9.85 -11.07 8.16
CA LEU A 5 -10.53 -12.36 8.34
C LEU A 5 -12.03 -12.31 7.99
N PHE A 6 -12.62 -11.12 8.02
CA PHE A 6 -14.03 -10.88 7.75
C PHE A 6 -14.26 -10.10 6.45
N ALA A 7 -13.20 -9.65 5.77
CA ALA A 7 -13.29 -8.77 4.60
C ALA A 7 -14.14 -9.37 3.48
N ASP A 8 -13.98 -10.65 3.17
CA ASP A 8 -14.79 -11.36 2.15
C ASP A 8 -16.31 -11.34 2.50
N ARG A 9 -16.65 -11.54 3.76
CA ARG A 9 -18.05 -11.46 4.22
C ARG A 9 -18.59 -10.05 4.09
N LEU A 10 -17.81 -9.03 4.46
CA LEU A 10 -18.19 -7.63 4.36
C LEU A 10 -18.38 -7.19 2.92
N VAL A 11 -17.44 -7.56 2.02
CA VAL A 11 -17.55 -7.26 0.59
C VAL A 11 -18.80 -7.89 -0.03
N ARG A 12 -19.15 -9.12 0.34
CA ARG A 12 -20.39 -9.76 -0.12
C ARG A 12 -21.65 -9.12 0.45
N ALA A 13 -21.63 -8.69 1.71
CA ALA A 13 -22.80 -8.09 2.37
C ALA A 13 -23.09 -6.68 1.86
N ILE A 14 -22.07 -5.86 1.62
CA ILE A 14 -22.20 -4.44 1.26
C ILE A 14 -22.21 -4.24 -0.27
N SER A 15 -21.76 -5.16 -1.05
CA SER A 15 -21.36 -5.15 -2.46
C SER A 15 -19.97 -4.53 -2.71
N LEU A 16 -19.28 -5.08 -3.70
CA LEU A 16 -17.92 -4.63 -4.07
C LEU A 16 -17.89 -3.14 -4.47
N LYS A 17 -18.86 -2.70 -5.26
CA LYS A 17 -19.00 -1.29 -5.66
C LYS A 17 -19.09 -0.36 -4.45
N ASN A 18 -19.99 -0.67 -3.52
CA ASN A 18 -20.20 0.18 -2.35
C ASN A 18 -18.97 0.20 -1.44
N VAL A 19 -18.27 -0.92 -1.27
CA VAL A 19 -17.02 -0.97 -0.50
C VAL A 19 -15.96 -0.05 -1.12
N ILE A 20 -15.77 -0.08 -2.43
CA ILE A 20 -14.80 0.77 -3.12
C ILE A 20 -15.23 2.24 -3.05
N CYS A 21 -16.47 2.55 -3.40
CA CYS A 21 -16.95 3.94 -3.49
C CYS A 21 -17.06 4.64 -2.14
N LEU A 22 -17.45 3.92 -1.08
CA LEU A 22 -17.61 4.48 0.28
C LEU A 22 -16.35 4.33 1.13
N GLY A 23 -15.50 3.36 0.82
CA GLY A 23 -14.33 3.06 1.62
C GLY A 23 -13.29 4.17 1.62
N ILE A 24 -12.97 4.74 0.46
CA ILE A 24 -11.99 5.85 0.36
C ILE A 24 -12.45 7.09 1.12
N PRO A 25 -13.69 7.59 0.96
CA PRO A 25 -14.21 8.66 1.81
C PRO A 25 -14.15 8.37 3.30
N SER A 26 -14.46 7.11 3.70
CA SER A 26 -14.39 6.69 5.11
C SER A 26 -12.96 6.69 5.66
N ILE A 27 -11.98 6.26 4.86
CA ILE A 27 -10.55 6.34 5.20
C ILE A 27 -10.15 7.80 5.39
N CYS A 28 -10.47 8.67 4.44
CA CYS A 28 -10.15 10.09 4.52
C CYS A 28 -10.75 10.75 5.77
N PHE A 29 -12.02 10.49 6.05
CA PHE A 29 -12.70 11.01 7.23
C PHE A 29 -12.05 10.53 8.53
N THR A 30 -11.79 9.24 8.66
CA THR A 30 -11.21 8.67 9.89
C THR A 30 -9.78 9.10 10.12
N GLN A 31 -8.97 9.27 9.07
CA GLN A 31 -7.61 9.82 9.17
C GLN A 31 -7.63 11.28 9.60
N PHE A 32 -8.48 12.10 8.99
CA PHE A 32 -8.63 13.51 9.40
C PHE A 32 -9.11 13.60 10.85
N ALA A 33 -10.12 12.82 11.23
CA ALA A 33 -10.63 12.79 12.59
C ALA A 33 -9.55 12.36 13.61
N ALA A 34 -8.68 11.39 13.24
CA ALA A 34 -7.57 10.99 14.11
C ALA A 34 -6.61 12.14 14.38
N VAL A 35 -6.27 12.93 13.37
CA VAL A 35 -5.34 14.07 13.52
C VAL A 35 -5.99 15.26 14.26
N ALA A 36 -7.29 15.45 14.09
CA ALA A 36 -8.02 16.57 14.72
C ALA A 36 -8.28 16.39 16.23
N VAL A 37 -8.03 15.22 16.80
CA VAL A 37 -8.26 14.96 18.23
C VAL A 37 -6.96 15.04 19.03
N ASN A 38 -7.04 15.66 20.23
CA ASN A 38 -5.89 15.84 21.11
C ASN A 38 -5.70 14.70 22.13
N GLN A 39 -6.68 13.80 22.25
CA GLN A 39 -6.63 12.71 23.23
C GLN A 39 -6.15 11.40 22.57
N ILE A 40 -5.12 10.79 23.14
CA ILE A 40 -4.51 9.57 22.59
C ILE A 40 -5.51 8.41 22.42
N ALA A 41 -6.49 8.30 23.32
CA ALA A 41 -7.52 7.28 23.23
C ALA A 41 -8.41 7.44 21.97
N PHE A 42 -8.85 8.66 21.66
CA PHE A 42 -9.62 8.95 20.46
C PHE A 42 -8.77 8.84 19.19
N PHE A 43 -7.52 9.27 19.25
CA PHE A 43 -6.55 9.05 18.16
C PHE A 43 -6.44 7.57 17.82
N ALA A 44 -6.16 6.72 18.82
CA ALA A 44 -6.08 5.28 18.64
C ALA A 44 -7.40 4.67 18.13
N PHE A 45 -8.55 5.12 18.64
CA PHE A 45 -9.85 4.68 18.20
C PHE A 45 -10.08 4.94 16.70
N PHE A 46 -9.81 6.17 16.23
CA PHE A 46 -9.96 6.50 14.81
C PHE A 46 -8.96 5.76 13.93
N LEU A 47 -7.72 5.52 14.40
CA LEU A 47 -6.75 4.70 13.67
C LEU A 47 -7.20 3.23 13.52
N ILE A 48 -7.79 2.65 14.56
CA ILE A 48 -8.33 1.28 14.48
C ILE A 48 -9.45 1.21 13.43
N ILE A 49 -10.36 2.18 13.42
CA ILE A 49 -11.45 2.24 12.43
C ILE A 49 -10.90 2.47 11.03
N CYS A 50 -9.95 3.39 10.88
CA CYS A 50 -9.26 3.63 9.62
C CYS A 50 -8.60 2.36 9.08
N GLY A 51 -7.84 1.65 9.92
CA GLY A 51 -7.23 0.38 9.55
C GLY A 51 -8.23 -0.70 9.14
N ALA A 52 -9.43 -0.70 9.74
CA ALA A 52 -10.52 -1.59 9.33
C ALA A 52 -11.03 -1.25 7.91
N PHE A 53 -11.25 0.03 7.61
CA PHE A 53 -11.64 0.47 6.25
C PHE A 53 -10.55 0.18 5.22
N VAL A 54 -9.29 0.49 5.52
CA VAL A 54 -8.15 0.18 4.64
C VAL A 54 -8.12 -1.30 4.29
N ALA A 55 -8.23 -2.19 5.28
CA ALA A 55 -8.19 -3.63 5.06
C ALA A 55 -9.32 -4.13 4.14
N VAL A 56 -10.54 -3.63 4.31
CA VAL A 56 -11.70 -4.06 3.49
C VAL A 56 -11.61 -3.49 2.07
N VAL A 57 -11.18 -2.22 1.94
CA VAL A 57 -10.98 -1.57 0.63
C VAL A 57 -9.87 -2.26 -0.15
N GLU A 58 -8.75 -2.60 0.49
CA GLU A 58 -7.64 -3.29 -0.14
C GLU A 58 -8.07 -4.64 -0.72
N VAL A 59 -8.80 -5.45 0.04
CA VAL A 59 -9.36 -6.72 -0.46
C VAL A 59 -10.31 -6.47 -1.64
N ALA A 60 -11.16 -5.46 -1.55
CA ALA A 60 -12.12 -5.14 -2.61
C ALA A 60 -11.44 -4.70 -3.90
N ILE A 61 -10.42 -3.83 -3.82
CA ILE A 61 -9.65 -3.36 -4.99
C ILE A 61 -8.86 -4.50 -5.64
N ASN A 62 -8.22 -5.35 -4.82
CA ASN A 62 -7.48 -6.50 -5.33
C ASN A 62 -8.42 -7.53 -6.02
N LEU A 63 -9.62 -7.74 -5.47
CA LEU A 63 -10.62 -8.60 -6.10
C LEU A 63 -11.10 -8.03 -7.43
N GLU A 64 -11.29 -6.71 -7.50
CA GLU A 64 -11.67 -6.05 -8.75
C GLU A 64 -10.53 -6.10 -9.77
N ALA A 65 -9.29 -5.89 -9.37
CA ALA A 65 -8.13 -6.01 -10.24
C ALA A 65 -7.99 -7.43 -10.83
N ASP A 66 -8.23 -8.48 -10.03
CA ASP A 66 -8.26 -9.88 -10.52
C ASP A 66 -9.37 -10.10 -11.56
N ARG A 67 -10.55 -9.54 -11.35
CA ARG A 67 -11.67 -9.63 -12.32
C ARG A 67 -11.35 -8.93 -13.63
N VAL A 68 -10.77 -7.74 -13.56
CA VAL A 68 -10.37 -6.96 -14.74
C VAL A 68 -9.23 -7.66 -15.48
N GLU A 69 -8.24 -8.19 -14.76
CA GLU A 69 -7.13 -8.99 -15.33
C GLU A 69 -7.67 -10.20 -16.11
N HIS A 70 -8.62 -10.92 -15.51
CA HIS A 70 -9.26 -12.05 -16.14
C HIS A 70 -10.07 -11.65 -17.39
N ALA A 71 -10.82 -10.56 -17.33
CA ALA A 71 -11.61 -10.05 -18.45
C ALA A 71 -10.73 -9.58 -19.62
N LEU A 72 -9.56 -9.00 -19.34
CA LEU A 72 -8.59 -8.55 -20.33
C LEU A 72 -7.72 -9.68 -20.91
N GLY A 73 -7.62 -10.81 -20.21
CA GLY A 73 -6.73 -11.91 -20.59
C GLY A 73 -5.24 -11.56 -20.51
N SER A 74 -4.87 -10.54 -19.76
CA SER A 74 -3.49 -10.04 -19.65
C SER A 74 -3.17 -9.58 -18.23
N ARG A 75 -1.94 -9.82 -17.77
CA ARG A 75 -1.50 -9.43 -16.43
C ARG A 75 -1.47 -7.91 -16.27
N ILE A 76 -2.19 -7.41 -15.25
CA ILE A 76 -2.24 -5.98 -14.91
C ILE A 76 -2.04 -5.73 -13.39
N MET A 77 -1.96 -6.77 -12.58
CA MET A 77 -1.93 -6.65 -11.13
C MET A 77 -0.76 -5.79 -10.65
N ASN A 78 0.46 -6.03 -11.16
CA ASN A 78 1.62 -5.22 -10.78
C ASN A 78 1.47 -3.76 -11.21
N ARG A 79 0.90 -3.48 -12.39
CA ARG A 79 0.61 -2.11 -12.84
C ARG A 79 -0.40 -1.42 -11.93
N SER A 80 -1.43 -2.12 -11.47
CA SER A 80 -2.39 -1.58 -10.49
C SER A 80 -1.69 -1.18 -9.20
N HIS A 81 -0.81 -2.03 -8.68
CA HIS A 81 0.02 -1.70 -7.51
C HIS A 81 1.07 -0.61 -7.78
N ALA A 82 1.51 -0.43 -9.03
CA ALA A 82 2.39 0.69 -9.40
C ALA A 82 1.68 2.04 -9.20
N PHE A 83 0.40 2.16 -9.56
CA PHE A 83 -0.39 3.37 -9.30
C PHE A 83 -0.55 3.66 -7.80
N TRP A 84 -0.71 2.63 -6.96
CA TRP A 84 -0.66 2.78 -5.50
C TRP A 84 0.69 3.38 -5.06
N SER A 85 1.80 2.87 -5.58
CA SER A 85 3.14 3.37 -5.27
C SER A 85 3.37 4.80 -5.76
N ILE A 86 2.80 5.19 -6.92
CA ILE A 86 2.83 6.57 -7.41
C ILE A 86 2.05 7.51 -6.47
N GLY A 87 0.88 7.08 -6.00
CA GLY A 87 0.10 7.81 -5.00
C GLY A 87 0.88 8.00 -3.70
N PHE A 88 1.53 6.95 -3.23
CA PHE A 88 2.38 6.98 -2.04
C PHE A 88 3.60 7.90 -2.21
N PHE A 89 4.30 7.82 -3.34
CA PHE A 89 5.38 8.75 -3.71
C PHE A 89 4.91 10.21 -3.66
N SER A 90 3.78 10.51 -4.31
CA SER A 90 3.23 11.87 -4.36
C SER A 90 2.88 12.39 -2.96
N ALA A 91 2.25 11.55 -2.13
CA ALA A 91 1.92 11.88 -0.75
C ALA A 91 3.17 12.10 0.11
N ALA A 92 4.23 11.29 -0.07
CA ALA A 92 5.48 11.43 0.65
C ALA A 92 6.21 12.74 0.27
N VAL A 93 6.23 13.11 -1.01
CA VAL A 93 6.79 14.41 -1.46
C VAL A 93 6.04 15.59 -0.85
N VAL A 94 4.70 15.56 -0.91
CA VAL A 94 3.86 16.62 -0.33
C VAL A 94 4.07 16.68 1.19
N GLY A 95 4.11 15.54 1.87
CA GLY A 95 4.39 15.47 3.31
C GLY A 95 5.76 16.02 3.68
N ALA A 96 6.81 15.70 2.88
CA ALA A 96 8.15 16.23 3.07
C ALA A 96 8.20 17.76 2.94
N LEU A 97 7.53 18.32 1.93
CA LEU A 97 7.41 19.76 1.72
C LEU A 97 6.66 20.43 2.88
N PHE A 98 5.52 19.90 3.29
CA PHE A 98 4.72 20.46 4.37
C PHE A 98 5.46 20.40 5.72
N SER A 99 6.20 19.32 5.97
CA SER A 99 7.07 19.21 7.14
C SER A 99 8.20 20.25 7.12
N GLN A 100 8.82 20.48 5.97
CA GLN A 100 9.88 21.50 5.80
C GLN A 100 9.36 22.91 6.08
N PHE A 101 8.16 23.22 5.57
CA PHE A 101 7.53 24.54 5.75
C PHE A 101 6.73 24.66 7.06
N LYS A 102 6.77 23.62 7.92
CA LYS A 102 6.05 23.59 9.21
C LYS A 102 4.55 23.86 9.06
N VAL A 103 3.94 23.37 7.99
CA VAL A 103 2.49 23.43 7.79
C VAL A 103 1.81 22.64 8.89
N MET A 104 0.74 23.19 9.46
CA MET A 104 -0.05 22.50 10.49
C MET A 104 -0.57 21.16 9.97
N LEU A 105 -0.50 20.14 10.81
CA LEU A 105 -0.85 18.77 10.43
C LEU A 105 -2.31 18.66 9.99
N GLU A 106 -3.21 19.38 10.64
CA GLU A 106 -4.65 19.40 10.33
C GLU A 106 -4.90 19.98 8.92
N ILE A 107 -4.18 21.04 8.54
CA ILE A 107 -4.27 21.64 7.21
C ILE A 107 -3.76 20.66 6.17
N HIS A 108 -2.64 19.99 6.43
CA HIS A 108 -2.09 18.97 5.55
C HIS A 108 -3.12 17.87 5.30
N PHE A 109 -3.67 17.26 6.35
CA PHE A 109 -4.66 16.18 6.21
C PHE A 109 -5.97 16.66 5.57
N LEU A 110 -6.45 17.84 5.89
CA LEU A 110 -7.64 18.42 5.26
C LEU A 110 -7.48 18.55 3.76
N LEU A 111 -6.33 19.06 3.29
CA LEU A 111 -6.05 19.22 1.87
C LEU A 111 -5.92 17.86 1.16
N VAL A 112 -5.10 16.96 1.69
CA VAL A 112 -4.87 15.64 1.06
C VAL A 112 -6.14 14.81 1.05
N CYS A 113 -6.85 14.71 2.16
CA CYS A 113 -8.10 13.97 2.26
C CYS A 113 -9.21 14.61 1.41
N GLY A 114 -9.28 15.95 1.37
CA GLY A 114 -10.23 16.67 0.52
C GLY A 114 -9.99 16.40 -0.98
N ILE A 115 -8.73 16.45 -1.42
CA ILE A 115 -8.37 16.12 -2.81
C ILE A 115 -8.68 14.65 -3.12
N ALA A 116 -8.28 13.72 -2.23
CA ALA A 116 -8.55 12.30 -2.40
C ALA A 116 -10.07 12.00 -2.48
N PHE A 117 -10.87 12.66 -1.64
CA PHE A 117 -12.33 12.57 -1.68
C PHE A 117 -12.91 13.04 -3.00
N LEU A 118 -12.48 14.22 -3.50
CA LEU A 118 -12.96 14.77 -4.77
C LEU A 118 -12.56 13.87 -5.95
N ILE A 119 -11.32 13.43 -6.00
CA ILE A 119 -10.84 12.53 -7.05
C ILE A 119 -11.61 11.20 -7.01
N SER A 120 -11.82 10.62 -5.83
CA SER A 120 -12.58 9.38 -5.70
C SER A 120 -14.01 9.53 -6.20
N LYS A 121 -14.65 10.66 -5.93
CA LYS A 121 -16.00 10.93 -6.41
C LYS A 121 -16.05 11.02 -7.93
N ILE A 122 -15.12 11.73 -8.56
CA ILE A 122 -15.04 11.86 -10.02
C ILE A 122 -14.79 10.48 -10.68
N ILE A 123 -13.84 9.71 -10.16
CA ILE A 123 -13.47 8.41 -10.75
C ILE A 123 -14.60 7.39 -10.61
N PHE A 124 -15.32 7.39 -9.48
CA PHE A 124 -16.32 6.36 -9.18
C PHE A 124 -17.76 6.74 -9.55
N GLU A 125 -17.99 7.92 -10.14
CA GLU A 125 -19.34 8.36 -10.55
C GLU A 125 -19.99 7.33 -11.48
N ASP A 126 -19.31 6.96 -12.57
CA ASP A 126 -19.79 6.00 -13.57
C ASP A 126 -19.13 4.60 -13.44
N TYR A 127 -18.54 4.30 -12.28
CA TYR A 127 -17.82 3.06 -12.08
C TYR A 127 -18.72 1.84 -12.17
N ILE A 128 -18.36 0.90 -13.07
CA ILE A 128 -19.02 -0.38 -13.27
C ILE A 128 -18.05 -1.49 -12.84
N VAL A 129 -18.48 -2.31 -11.89
CA VAL A 129 -17.70 -3.47 -11.39
C VAL A 129 -17.56 -4.53 -12.49
N ALA A 130 -16.36 -5.06 -12.67
CA ALA A 130 -16.12 -6.15 -13.60
C ALA A 130 -16.90 -7.42 -13.22
N SER A 131 -17.28 -8.20 -14.24
CA SER A 131 -18.05 -9.43 -14.03
C SER A 131 -17.31 -10.41 -13.12
N PRO A 132 -18.00 -11.06 -12.18
CA PRO A 132 -17.38 -12.08 -11.36
C PRO A 132 -16.76 -13.19 -12.19
N ARG A 133 -15.59 -13.64 -11.78
CA ARG A 133 -14.96 -14.82 -12.38
C ARG A 133 -15.82 -16.05 -12.11
N HIS A 134 -16.20 -16.79 -13.18
CA HIS A 134 -16.88 -18.07 -13.04
C HIS A 134 -15.89 -19.11 -12.50
N THR A 135 -15.84 -19.27 -11.19
CA THR A 135 -15.16 -20.41 -10.58
C THR A 135 -16.18 -21.51 -10.36
N ASN A 136 -15.92 -22.70 -10.89
CA ASN A 136 -16.64 -23.91 -10.49
C ASN A 136 -16.32 -24.16 -9.01
N VAL A 137 -17.12 -23.59 -8.12
CA VAL A 137 -16.93 -23.71 -6.67
C VAL A 137 -17.32 -25.11 -6.25
N THR A 138 -16.37 -26.03 -6.31
CA THR A 138 -16.41 -27.24 -5.48
C THR A 138 -16.37 -26.78 -4.01
N MET A 139 -17.30 -27.26 -3.23
CA MET A 139 -17.54 -26.98 -1.81
C MET A 139 -16.34 -26.39 -1.07
N ILE A 140 -16.39 -25.11 -0.71
CA ILE A 140 -15.37 -24.43 0.06
C ILE A 140 -15.33 -25.07 1.45
N LYS A 141 -14.27 -25.79 1.77
CA LYS A 141 -14.00 -26.18 3.16
C LYS A 141 -13.92 -24.90 3.99
N LYS A 142 -14.74 -24.79 5.04
CA LYS A 142 -14.86 -23.59 5.87
C LYS A 142 -13.53 -23.10 6.47
N PHE A 143 -12.54 -24.00 6.57
CA PHE A 143 -11.18 -23.69 7.03
C PHE A 143 -10.24 -24.80 6.52
N SER A 144 -9.11 -24.43 5.93
CA SER A 144 -8.03 -25.37 5.59
C SER A 144 -6.70 -24.78 6.03
N LEU A 145 -5.88 -25.59 6.67
CA LEU A 145 -4.49 -25.20 7.00
C LEU A 145 -3.67 -25.10 5.71
N PRO A 146 -2.70 -24.19 5.64
CA PRO A 146 -1.82 -24.09 4.50
C PRO A 146 -1.01 -25.36 4.31
N THR A 147 -0.91 -25.82 3.07
CA THR A 147 0.01 -26.94 2.72
C THR A 147 1.46 -26.49 2.83
N GLY A 148 2.42 -27.44 2.89
CA GLY A 148 3.84 -27.11 3.01
C GLY A 148 4.34 -26.08 1.98
N PRO A 149 4.06 -26.23 0.68
CA PRO A 149 4.41 -25.23 -0.34
C PRO A 149 3.80 -23.84 -0.07
N ILE A 150 2.53 -23.77 0.34
CA ILE A 150 1.87 -22.52 0.68
C ILE A 150 2.54 -21.86 1.89
N PHE A 151 2.91 -22.66 2.90
CA PHE A 151 3.60 -22.16 4.09
C PHE A 151 4.97 -21.53 3.74
N VAL A 152 5.74 -22.17 2.86
CA VAL A 152 7.02 -21.63 2.37
C VAL A 152 6.80 -20.31 1.61
N MET A 153 5.78 -20.23 0.76
CA MET A 153 5.42 -18.98 0.07
C MET A 153 5.02 -17.88 1.05
N VAL A 154 4.29 -18.20 2.11
CA VAL A 154 3.92 -17.24 3.15
C VAL A 154 5.16 -16.71 3.87
N LEU A 155 6.10 -17.56 4.27
CA LEU A 155 7.36 -17.12 4.91
C LEU A 155 8.18 -16.23 3.99
N PHE A 156 8.27 -16.59 2.71
CA PHE A 156 8.95 -15.78 1.70
C PHE A 156 8.31 -14.38 1.56
N THR A 157 6.99 -14.33 1.39
CA THR A 157 6.25 -13.06 1.26
C THR A 157 6.35 -12.23 2.54
N MET A 158 6.28 -12.87 3.70
CA MET A 158 6.37 -12.20 4.99
C MET A 158 7.72 -11.50 5.18
N SER A 159 8.84 -12.12 4.73
CA SER A 159 10.16 -11.48 4.79
C SER A 159 10.22 -10.19 3.96
N ALA A 160 9.66 -10.20 2.75
CA ALA A 160 9.59 -9.02 1.90
C ALA A 160 8.69 -7.93 2.52
N MET A 161 7.54 -8.31 3.07
CA MET A 161 6.62 -7.36 3.73
C MET A 161 7.22 -6.73 4.99
N LEU A 162 8.03 -7.47 5.75
CA LEU A 162 8.74 -6.91 6.92
C LEU A 162 9.74 -5.83 6.51
N VAL A 163 10.49 -6.05 5.44
CA VAL A 163 11.44 -5.05 4.92
C VAL A 163 10.72 -3.84 4.33
N GLU A 164 9.65 -4.07 3.57
CA GLU A 164 8.82 -2.99 3.04
C GLU A 164 8.23 -2.15 4.17
N GLY A 165 7.63 -2.79 5.19
CA GLY A 165 7.07 -2.11 6.37
C GLY A 165 8.14 -1.34 7.14
N ALA A 166 9.30 -1.95 7.39
CA ALA A 166 10.40 -1.27 8.05
C ALA A 166 10.87 -0.03 7.26
N SER A 167 10.95 -0.13 5.93
CA SER A 167 11.33 1.01 5.07
C SER A 167 10.29 2.13 5.13
N ILE A 168 9.00 1.81 5.16
CA ILE A 168 7.92 2.79 5.25
C ILE A 168 7.89 3.46 6.62
N ASP A 169 7.95 2.70 7.69
CA ASP A 169 7.72 3.20 9.05
C ASP A 169 8.96 3.87 9.64
N TRP A 170 10.16 3.44 9.28
CA TRP A 170 11.39 3.84 9.95
C TRP A 170 12.34 4.69 9.12
N SER A 171 12.23 4.75 7.78
CA SER A 171 13.19 5.49 6.95
C SER A 171 13.30 6.97 7.33
N VAL A 172 12.18 7.64 7.57
CA VAL A 172 12.15 9.07 7.94
C VAL A 172 12.84 9.30 9.29
N ILE A 173 12.59 8.42 10.26
CA ILE A 173 13.21 8.47 11.59
C ILE A 173 14.69 8.18 11.47
N PHE A 174 15.08 7.12 10.75
CA PHE A 174 16.46 6.75 10.50
C PHE A 174 17.27 7.91 9.88
N MET A 175 16.74 8.54 8.84
CA MET A 175 17.40 9.68 8.20
C MET A 175 17.58 10.87 9.15
N ARG A 176 16.58 11.12 9.99
CA ARG A 176 16.63 12.22 10.95
C ARG A 176 17.57 11.96 12.12
N GLU A 177 17.49 10.76 12.74
CA GLU A 177 18.22 10.45 13.97
C GLU A 177 19.67 10.02 13.70
N ILE A 178 19.92 9.29 12.63
CA ILE A 178 21.27 8.76 12.30
C ILE A 178 22.05 9.73 11.41
N HIS A 179 21.39 10.32 10.41
CA HIS A 179 22.07 11.21 9.45
C HIS A 179 21.85 12.71 9.74
N SER A 180 21.07 13.06 10.79
CA SER A 180 20.72 14.46 11.10
C SER A 180 20.15 15.22 9.89
N ALA A 181 19.41 14.51 9.03
CA ALA A 181 18.87 15.06 7.79
C ALA A 181 17.74 16.06 8.06
N SER A 182 17.60 17.07 7.18
CA SER A 182 16.50 18.03 7.26
C SER A 182 15.14 17.33 7.10
N PRO A 183 14.03 17.96 7.54
CA PRO A 183 12.69 17.38 7.40
C PRO A 183 12.35 17.00 5.95
N PHE A 184 12.73 17.82 4.98
CA PHE A 184 12.54 17.53 3.56
C PHE A 184 13.32 16.29 3.12
N ILE A 185 14.61 16.22 3.41
CA ILE A 185 15.48 15.10 3.03
C ILE A 185 14.99 13.79 3.66
N SER A 186 14.59 13.85 4.95
CA SER A 186 14.06 12.67 5.64
C SER A 186 12.76 12.16 5.00
N GLY A 187 11.82 13.04 4.67
CA GLY A 187 10.60 12.64 3.97
C GLY A 187 10.84 12.24 2.51
N PHE A 188 11.83 12.86 1.85
CA PHE A 188 12.19 12.53 0.48
C PHE A 188 12.81 11.13 0.34
N SER A 189 13.51 10.63 1.37
CA SER A 189 13.99 9.23 1.37
C SER A 189 12.85 8.22 1.24
N LEU A 190 11.75 8.45 1.96
CA LEU A 190 10.53 7.65 1.84
C LEU A 190 9.90 7.76 0.44
N ALA A 191 9.89 8.98 -0.13
CA ALA A 191 9.41 9.19 -1.49
C ALA A 191 10.25 8.40 -2.52
N MET A 192 11.57 8.38 -2.39
CA MET A 192 12.45 7.61 -3.29
C MET A 192 12.21 6.10 -3.20
N ALA A 193 11.98 5.56 -2.01
CA ALA A 193 11.59 4.16 -1.85
C ALA A 193 10.27 3.85 -2.58
N ALA A 194 9.25 4.71 -2.43
CA ALA A 194 7.97 4.57 -3.13
C ALA A 194 8.12 4.71 -4.66
N PHE A 195 8.99 5.61 -5.13
CA PHE A 195 9.30 5.78 -6.55
C PHE A 195 9.95 4.54 -7.15
N SER A 196 10.95 3.97 -6.46
CA SER A 196 11.61 2.72 -6.87
C SER A 196 10.62 1.56 -6.97
N GLN A 197 9.70 1.44 -5.98
CA GLN A 197 8.62 0.46 -6.04
C GLN A 197 7.69 0.69 -7.24
N ALA A 198 7.33 1.94 -7.53
CA ALA A 198 6.47 2.26 -8.67
C ALA A 198 7.12 1.83 -9.99
N LEU A 199 8.41 2.13 -10.18
CA LEU A 199 9.16 1.74 -11.37
C LEU A 199 9.19 0.22 -11.56
N VAL A 200 9.61 -0.51 -10.53
CA VAL A 200 9.72 -1.98 -10.62
C VAL A 200 8.36 -2.62 -10.85
N ARG A 201 7.31 -2.17 -10.16
CA ARG A 201 5.93 -2.68 -10.33
C ARG A 201 5.36 -2.35 -11.71
N PHE A 202 5.66 -1.18 -12.27
CA PHE A 202 5.18 -0.80 -13.60
C PHE A 202 5.72 -1.72 -14.71
N PHE A 203 6.97 -2.14 -14.60
CA PHE A 203 7.60 -3.07 -15.54
C PHE A 203 7.51 -4.55 -15.09
N GLY A 204 7.02 -4.81 -13.90
CA GLY A 204 7.03 -6.12 -13.25
C GLY A 204 6.35 -7.22 -14.06
N ASP A 205 5.20 -6.93 -14.66
CA ASP A 205 4.46 -7.90 -15.47
C ASP A 205 5.26 -8.33 -16.72
N ASN A 206 5.98 -7.39 -17.35
CA ASN A 206 6.85 -7.67 -18.50
C ASN A 206 8.08 -8.50 -18.09
N LEU A 207 8.67 -8.18 -16.93
CA LEU A 207 9.80 -8.92 -16.38
C LEU A 207 9.40 -10.35 -16.01
N LEU A 208 8.26 -10.53 -15.38
CA LEU A 208 7.72 -11.85 -15.04
C LEU A 208 7.42 -12.69 -16.27
N ASN A 209 6.88 -12.09 -17.33
CA ASN A 209 6.63 -12.78 -18.60
C ASN A 209 7.92 -13.19 -19.30
N LYS A 210 8.97 -12.37 -19.23
CA LYS A 210 10.24 -12.63 -19.92
C LYS A 210 11.14 -13.60 -19.18
N PHE A 211 11.25 -13.49 -17.86
CA PHE A 211 12.25 -14.20 -17.06
C PHE A 211 11.67 -15.26 -16.12
N GLY A 212 10.34 -15.28 -15.98
CA GLY A 212 9.62 -16.18 -15.09
C GLY A 212 9.65 -15.74 -13.60
N PRO A 213 8.71 -16.27 -12.80
CA PRO A 213 8.53 -15.82 -11.42
C PRO A 213 9.70 -16.20 -10.51
N ILE A 214 10.32 -17.37 -10.70
CA ILE A 214 11.39 -17.85 -9.81
C ILE A 214 12.63 -16.94 -9.90
N LEU A 215 13.11 -16.66 -11.12
CA LEU A 215 14.29 -15.81 -11.29
C LEU A 215 14.06 -14.40 -10.79
N ILE A 216 12.88 -13.80 -11.08
CA ILE A 216 12.53 -12.46 -10.60
C ILE A 216 12.46 -12.44 -9.07
N SER A 217 11.87 -13.45 -8.44
CA SER A 217 11.80 -13.52 -6.97
C SER A 217 13.18 -13.60 -6.31
N VAL A 218 14.07 -14.44 -6.84
CA VAL A 218 15.44 -14.56 -6.31
C VAL A 218 16.23 -13.26 -6.51
N ALA A 219 16.14 -12.67 -7.70
CA ALA A 219 16.78 -11.38 -7.98
C ALA A 219 16.27 -10.26 -7.05
N SER A 220 14.95 -10.21 -6.83
CA SER A 220 14.34 -9.22 -5.93
C SER A 220 14.84 -9.36 -4.49
N LEU A 221 14.95 -10.59 -3.97
CA LEU A 221 15.53 -10.83 -2.64
C LEU A 221 16.99 -10.39 -2.57
N PHE A 222 17.78 -10.68 -3.60
CA PHE A 222 19.17 -10.28 -3.64
C PHE A 222 19.32 -8.75 -3.60
N PHE A 223 18.56 -8.03 -4.44
CA PHE A 223 18.57 -6.57 -4.43
C PHE A 223 18.04 -5.97 -3.14
N MET A 224 17.03 -6.57 -2.54
CA MET A 224 16.50 -6.15 -1.24
C MET A 224 17.57 -6.29 -0.15
N PHE A 225 18.27 -7.43 -0.08
CA PHE A 225 19.38 -7.64 0.85
C PHE A 225 20.52 -6.63 0.62
N LEU A 226 20.91 -6.43 -0.64
CA LEU A 226 21.93 -5.46 -1.01
C LEU A 226 21.54 -4.04 -0.60
N GLY A 227 20.31 -3.63 -0.83
CA GLY A 227 19.77 -2.32 -0.44
C GLY A 227 19.85 -2.11 1.08
N ILE A 228 19.38 -3.06 1.89
CA ILE A 228 19.47 -2.98 3.35
C ILE A 228 20.95 -2.87 3.78
N PHE A 229 21.81 -3.70 3.24
CA PHE A 229 23.22 -3.71 3.55
C PHE A 229 23.89 -2.35 3.26
N LEU A 230 23.58 -1.75 2.11
CA LEU A 230 24.07 -0.42 1.76
C LEU A 230 23.54 0.67 2.67
N VAL A 231 22.25 0.66 3.01
CA VAL A 231 21.65 1.64 3.93
C VAL A 231 22.30 1.56 5.31
N VAL A 232 22.44 0.36 5.87
CA VAL A 232 22.98 0.16 7.24
C VAL A 232 24.46 0.54 7.32
N LEU A 233 25.25 0.26 6.30
CA LEU A 233 26.68 0.56 6.28
C LEU A 233 27.02 1.95 5.74
N SER A 234 26.05 2.67 5.19
CA SER A 234 26.31 3.97 4.59
C SER A 234 26.45 5.06 5.65
N ASN A 235 27.55 5.78 5.58
CA ASN A 235 27.73 7.06 6.27
C ASN A 235 27.29 8.28 5.43
N SER A 236 26.81 8.03 4.22
CA SER A 236 26.42 9.07 3.26
C SER A 236 24.91 9.17 3.14
N ILE A 237 24.37 10.37 3.36
CA ILE A 237 22.94 10.67 3.14
C ILE A 237 22.49 10.26 1.73
N THR A 238 23.31 10.54 0.71
CA THR A 238 22.98 10.23 -0.68
C THR A 238 22.84 8.73 -0.91
N LEU A 239 23.76 7.91 -0.36
CA LEU A 239 23.69 6.46 -0.49
C LEU A 239 22.53 5.86 0.33
N ALA A 240 22.13 6.49 1.44
CA ALA A 240 21.00 6.04 2.24
C ALA A 240 19.64 6.35 1.58
N ILE A 241 19.59 7.30 0.63
CA ILE A 241 18.37 7.67 -0.12
C ILE A 241 18.22 6.80 -1.39
N LEU A 242 19.32 6.41 -2.02
CA LEU A 242 19.34 5.61 -3.25
C LEU A 242 19.12 4.13 -2.99
#